data_7439a98a3a7dfca12372d8af0b514e6d
#
_entry.id   7439a98a3a7dfca12372d8af0b514e6d
#
_cell.length_a   1.000
_cell.length_b   1.000
_cell.length_c   1.000
_cell.angle_alpha   90.00
_cell.angle_beta   90.00
_cell.angle_gamma   90.00
#
_symmetry.space_group_name_H-M   'P 1'
#
loop_
_entity.id
_entity.type
_entity.pdbx_description
1 polymer ?
#
loop_
_entity_poly.entity_id
_entity_poly.type
_entity_poly.pdbx_seq_one_letter_code
_entity_poly.pdbx_strand_id
1 'polypeptide(L)'
;MNVAVVLVAAGNGERLGAGIPKALVEIAGKSLLVHALESIQKFQPAQLVVVAHEDHVEEFEAQVRTTYGGEFSIAKGGVSRQGSVENGLALVTQELVLVHDAARCFASAELFEAVANALSTSDVVIPVMPVTDTVKRVSGTEVLGTEDRSTLRLSQTPQGFKTKALQKALSEATS
;
A
#
# COMPACT_ATOMS: atom_id res chain seq x y z
N MET A 1 -11.39 2.22 15.68
CA MET A 1 -12.02 1.51 14.53
C MET A 1 -11.28 0.18 14.36
N ASN A 2 -11.98 -0.97 14.23
CA ASN A 2 -11.32 -2.30 14.12
C ASN A 2 -10.81 -2.54 12.69
N VAL A 3 -9.78 -1.80 12.32
CA VAL A 3 -9.18 -1.82 10.98
C VAL A 3 -7.70 -2.16 11.09
N ALA A 4 -7.24 -3.10 10.28
CA ALA A 4 -5.82 -3.35 10.08
C ALA A 4 -5.25 -2.47 8.95
N VAL A 5 -3.96 -2.13 9.03
CA VAL A 5 -3.19 -1.59 7.91
C VAL A 5 -2.11 -2.60 7.53
N VAL A 6 -2.08 -3.00 6.26
CA VAL A 6 -0.97 -3.73 5.65
C VAL A 6 -0.14 -2.72 4.85
N LEU A 7 1.02 -2.34 5.38
CA LEU A 7 1.95 -1.41 4.74
C LEU A 7 2.94 -2.20 3.87
N VAL A 8 2.75 -2.16 2.55
CA VAL A 8 3.59 -2.87 1.59
C VAL A 8 4.84 -2.05 1.30
N ALA A 9 6.00 -2.55 1.72
CA ALA A 9 7.27 -1.87 1.67
C ALA A 9 8.42 -2.71 1.05
N ALA A 10 8.12 -3.92 0.57
CA ALA A 10 9.11 -4.91 0.09
C ALA A 10 9.70 -4.62 -1.32
N GLY A 11 9.31 -3.55 -1.99
CA GLY A 11 9.76 -3.27 -3.37
C GLY A 11 11.21 -2.87 -3.47
N ASN A 12 11.99 -3.53 -4.36
CA ASN A 12 13.44 -3.32 -4.59
C ASN A 12 13.81 -1.93 -5.11
N GLY A 13 12.85 -1.18 -5.68
CA GLY A 13 13.14 0.16 -6.20
C GLY A 13 14.05 0.19 -7.43
N GLU A 14 14.12 -0.88 -8.22
CA GLU A 14 15.00 -1.03 -9.39
C GLU A 14 15.01 0.21 -10.31
N ARG A 15 13.82 0.81 -10.53
CA ARG A 15 13.68 2.03 -11.35
C ARG A 15 14.35 3.27 -10.75
N LEU A 16 14.68 3.26 -9.46
CA LEU A 16 15.37 4.37 -8.79
C LEU A 16 16.90 4.21 -8.81
N GLY A 17 17.42 3.02 -9.12
CA GLY A 17 18.86 2.74 -9.16
C GLY A 17 19.59 2.94 -7.81
N ALA A 18 18.87 2.99 -6.69
CA ALA A 18 19.43 3.34 -5.39
C ALA A 18 20.18 2.20 -4.69
N GLY A 19 20.06 0.95 -5.18
CA GLY A 19 20.71 -0.24 -4.59
C GLY A 19 20.18 -0.64 -3.21
N ILE A 20 19.11 0.01 -2.73
CA ILE A 20 18.42 -0.27 -1.48
C ILE A 20 16.90 -0.36 -1.72
N PRO A 21 16.14 -1.04 -0.84
CA PRO A 21 14.68 -1.07 -0.94
C PRO A 21 14.09 0.34 -1.04
N LYS A 22 13.12 0.51 -1.94
CA LYS A 22 12.52 1.82 -2.21
C LYS A 22 12.00 2.51 -0.94
N ALA A 23 11.43 1.75 -0.02
CA ALA A 23 10.87 2.27 1.22
C ALA A 23 11.94 2.85 2.17
N LEU A 24 13.22 2.47 2.00
CA LEU A 24 14.35 2.98 2.78
C LEU A 24 15.03 4.21 2.15
N VAL A 25 14.64 4.60 0.93
CA VAL A 25 15.12 5.85 0.31
C VAL A 25 14.64 7.04 1.12
N GLU A 26 15.55 7.98 1.40
CA GLU A 26 15.28 9.14 2.23
C GLU A 26 14.79 10.35 1.42
N ILE A 27 13.83 11.07 1.99
CA ILE A 27 13.39 12.39 1.57
C ILE A 27 13.36 13.28 2.82
N ALA A 28 14.02 14.42 2.75
CA ALA A 28 14.11 15.37 3.88
C ALA A 28 14.62 14.74 5.20
N GLY A 29 15.60 13.83 5.11
CA GLY A 29 16.22 13.17 6.25
C GLY A 29 15.41 12.07 6.91
N LYS A 30 14.35 11.59 6.27
CA LYS A 30 13.54 10.46 6.72
C LYS A 30 13.26 9.50 5.57
N SER A 31 13.25 8.19 5.84
CA SER A 31 12.88 7.21 4.82
C SER A 31 11.40 7.34 4.42
N LEU A 32 11.05 6.84 3.22
CA LEU A 32 9.64 6.78 2.80
C LEU A 32 8.81 5.94 3.77
N LEU A 33 9.41 4.90 4.37
CA LEU A 33 8.78 4.10 5.42
C LEU A 33 8.40 4.97 6.62
N VAL A 34 9.32 5.79 7.14
CA VAL A 34 9.09 6.68 8.29
C VAL A 34 7.98 7.67 7.99
N HIS A 35 7.99 8.32 6.82
CA HIS A 35 6.91 9.23 6.42
C HIS A 35 5.53 8.55 6.39
N ALA A 36 5.44 7.33 5.83
CA ALA A 36 4.20 6.56 5.82
C ALA A 36 3.73 6.18 7.23
N LEU A 37 4.67 5.76 8.09
CA LEU A 37 4.39 5.40 9.48
C LEU A 37 3.88 6.58 10.31
N GLU A 38 4.38 7.80 10.10
CA GLU A 38 3.90 9.00 10.79
C GLU A 38 2.41 9.28 10.51
N SER A 39 1.94 9.04 9.27
CA SER A 39 0.52 9.16 8.92
C SER A 39 -0.31 8.03 9.51
N ILE A 40 0.21 6.79 9.48
CA ILE A 40 -0.46 5.63 10.08
C ILE A 40 -0.53 5.77 11.60
N GLN A 41 0.52 6.32 12.25
CA GLN A 41 0.50 6.62 13.68
C GLN A 41 -0.60 7.61 14.06
N LYS A 42 -0.91 8.60 13.22
CA LYS A 42 -2.03 9.53 13.43
C LYS A 42 -3.39 8.88 13.23
N PHE A 43 -3.50 7.98 12.25
CA PHE A 43 -4.73 7.21 11.99
C PHE A 43 -5.06 6.20 13.09
N GLN A 44 -4.05 5.67 13.81
CA GLN A 44 -4.18 4.72 14.92
C GLN A 44 -4.99 3.46 14.54
N PRO A 45 -4.52 2.62 13.60
CA PRO A 45 -5.19 1.36 13.28
C PRO A 45 -5.17 0.41 14.48
N ALA A 46 -6.15 -0.50 14.55
CA ALA A 46 -6.19 -1.55 15.57
C ALA A 46 -5.07 -2.60 15.38
N GLN A 47 -4.51 -2.70 14.17
CA GLN A 47 -3.41 -3.60 13.85
C GLN A 47 -2.56 -3.00 12.73
N LEU A 48 -1.25 -3.06 12.87
CA LEU A 48 -0.28 -2.72 11.81
C LEU A 48 0.52 -3.96 11.42
N VAL A 49 0.53 -4.27 10.12
CA VAL A 49 1.43 -5.28 9.53
C VAL A 49 2.30 -4.58 8.49
N VAL A 50 3.61 -4.63 8.65
CA VAL A 50 4.56 -4.09 7.68
C VAL A 50 5.16 -5.23 6.87
N VAL A 51 5.06 -5.15 5.54
CA VAL A 51 5.65 -6.15 4.65
C VAL A 51 7.00 -5.62 4.19
N ALA A 52 8.06 -6.14 4.78
CA ALA A 52 9.44 -5.71 4.57
C ALA A 52 10.14 -6.51 3.45
N HIS A 53 11.19 -5.91 2.87
CA HIS A 53 12.10 -6.64 2.01
C HIS A 53 12.82 -7.73 2.81
N GLU A 54 12.93 -8.95 2.26
CA GLU A 54 13.43 -10.13 3.01
C GLU A 54 14.86 -9.95 3.53
N ASP A 55 15.72 -9.25 2.77
CA ASP A 55 17.12 -9.02 3.14
C ASP A 55 17.32 -7.85 4.13
N HIS A 56 16.28 -7.07 4.42
CA HIS A 56 16.34 -5.84 5.24
C HIS A 56 15.36 -5.85 6.42
N VAL A 57 14.86 -7.02 6.83
CA VAL A 57 13.82 -7.14 7.87
C VAL A 57 14.20 -6.42 9.16
N GLU A 58 15.44 -6.60 9.63
CA GLU A 58 15.94 -5.98 10.88
C GLU A 58 15.95 -4.45 10.79
N GLU A 59 16.36 -3.90 9.66
CA GLU A 59 16.38 -2.45 9.43
C GLU A 59 14.96 -1.87 9.40
N PHE A 60 14.02 -2.56 8.74
CA PHE A 60 12.60 -2.18 8.75
C PHE A 60 12.04 -2.21 10.17
N GLU A 61 12.29 -3.28 10.92
CA GLU A 61 11.80 -3.42 12.29
C GLU A 61 12.33 -2.31 13.19
N ALA A 62 13.62 -1.96 13.08
CA ALA A 62 14.23 -0.88 13.86
C ALA A 62 13.55 0.48 13.56
N GLN A 63 13.29 0.79 12.29
CA GLN A 63 12.59 2.03 11.92
C GLN A 63 11.13 2.05 12.38
N VAL A 64 10.42 0.91 12.29
CA VAL A 64 9.03 0.81 12.78
C VAL A 64 8.99 1.04 14.29
N ARG A 65 9.87 0.38 15.08
CA ARG A 65 9.94 0.52 16.54
C ARG A 65 10.19 1.96 16.99
N THR A 66 11.02 2.68 16.26
CA THR A 66 11.35 4.07 16.63
C THR A 66 10.28 5.07 16.23
N THR A 67 9.43 4.74 15.24
CA THR A 67 8.48 5.68 14.66
C THR A 67 7.04 5.39 15.10
N TYR A 68 6.66 4.11 15.23
CA TYR A 68 5.29 3.68 15.52
C TYR A 68 5.18 3.24 16.99
N GLY A 69 4.33 3.94 17.76
CA GLY A 69 4.17 3.69 19.21
C GLY A 69 3.22 2.55 19.56
N GLY A 70 2.57 1.91 18.58
CA GLY A 70 1.65 0.79 18.80
C GLY A 70 2.31 -0.58 18.55
N GLU A 71 1.53 -1.63 18.76
CA GLU A 71 1.96 -2.99 18.39
C GLU A 71 1.94 -3.18 16.87
N PHE A 72 2.92 -3.92 16.36
CA PHE A 72 3.03 -4.22 14.93
C PHE A 72 3.56 -5.63 14.70
N SER A 73 3.37 -6.12 13.49
CA SER A 73 3.95 -7.38 12.99
C SER A 73 4.73 -7.10 11.71
N ILE A 74 5.80 -7.87 11.48
CA ILE A 74 6.55 -7.83 10.22
C ILE A 74 6.27 -9.11 9.44
N ALA A 75 5.90 -8.96 8.17
CA ALA A 75 5.87 -10.04 7.18
C ALA A 75 7.00 -9.86 6.17
N LYS A 76 7.52 -10.95 5.63
CA LYS A 76 8.47 -10.89 4.50
C LYS A 76 7.72 -10.63 3.19
N GLY A 77 8.33 -9.86 2.31
CA GLY A 77 7.83 -9.66 0.95
C GLY A 77 7.75 -10.96 0.16
N GLY A 78 6.84 -11.00 -0.80
CA GLY A 78 6.76 -12.07 -1.79
C GLY A 78 7.46 -11.70 -3.09
N VAL A 79 7.51 -12.63 -4.05
CA VAL A 79 8.12 -12.43 -5.37
C VAL A 79 7.37 -11.40 -6.23
N SER A 80 6.15 -11.04 -5.85
CA SER A 80 5.32 -10.03 -6.50
C SER A 80 4.66 -9.12 -5.47
N ARG A 81 4.07 -7.98 -5.94
CA ARG A 81 3.24 -7.13 -5.07
C ARG A 81 2.06 -7.91 -4.50
N GLN A 82 1.42 -8.77 -5.31
CA GLN A 82 0.32 -9.63 -4.85
C GLN A 82 0.80 -10.56 -3.74
N GLY A 83 1.89 -11.32 -3.94
CA GLY A 83 2.45 -12.22 -2.92
C GLY A 83 2.85 -11.48 -1.65
N SER A 84 3.36 -10.24 -1.77
CA SER A 84 3.63 -9.39 -0.61
C SER A 84 2.36 -9.05 0.17
N VAL A 85 1.26 -8.73 -0.53
CA VAL A 85 -0.05 -8.48 0.11
C VAL A 85 -0.57 -9.75 0.78
N GLU A 86 -0.46 -10.91 0.14
CA GLU A 86 -0.87 -12.21 0.69
C GLU A 86 -0.10 -12.54 1.99
N ASN A 87 1.22 -12.35 2.00
CA ASN A 87 2.04 -12.57 3.19
C ASN A 87 1.65 -11.63 4.35
N GLY A 88 1.39 -10.35 4.05
CA GLY A 88 0.90 -9.40 5.05
C GLY A 88 -0.50 -9.74 5.56
N LEU A 89 -1.40 -10.12 4.63
CA LEU A 89 -2.79 -10.44 4.94
C LEU A 89 -2.92 -11.72 5.81
N ALA A 90 -1.98 -12.65 5.70
CA ALA A 90 -1.94 -13.85 6.54
C ALA A 90 -1.81 -13.55 8.04
N LEU A 91 -1.28 -12.37 8.41
CA LEU A 91 -1.15 -11.92 9.79
C LEU A 91 -2.32 -11.04 10.25
N VAL A 92 -3.24 -10.67 9.35
CA VAL A 92 -4.37 -9.79 9.68
C VAL A 92 -5.45 -10.57 10.43
N THR A 93 -5.86 -10.04 11.58
CA THR A 93 -6.95 -10.58 12.41
C THR A 93 -8.22 -9.73 12.40
N GLN A 94 -8.14 -8.50 11.86
CA GLN A 94 -9.25 -7.55 11.80
C GLN A 94 -10.21 -7.85 10.64
N GLU A 95 -11.48 -7.47 10.78
CA GLU A 95 -12.50 -7.66 9.75
C GLU A 95 -12.30 -6.75 8.53
N LEU A 96 -11.69 -5.57 8.75
CA LEU A 96 -11.38 -4.59 7.72
C LEU A 96 -9.87 -4.44 7.59
N VAL A 97 -9.40 -4.29 6.35
CA VAL A 97 -7.98 -4.09 6.06
C VAL A 97 -7.79 -2.98 5.04
N LEU A 98 -6.82 -2.11 5.30
CA LEU A 98 -6.33 -1.12 4.36
C LEU A 98 -4.94 -1.56 3.86
N VAL A 99 -4.81 -1.74 2.54
CA VAL A 99 -3.52 -2.05 1.91
C VAL A 99 -2.91 -0.74 1.40
N HIS A 100 -1.72 -0.40 1.89
CA HIS A 100 -1.05 0.84 1.55
C HIS A 100 0.38 0.60 1.05
N ASP A 101 0.76 1.30 -0.03
CA ASP A 101 2.12 1.25 -0.56
C ASP A 101 2.99 2.29 0.17
N ALA A 102 4.06 1.88 0.87
CA ALA A 102 4.97 2.78 1.59
C ALA A 102 5.59 3.86 0.69
N ALA A 103 5.71 3.59 -0.61
CA ALA A 103 6.16 4.56 -1.62
C ALA A 103 5.21 5.75 -1.83
N ARG A 104 3.97 5.67 -1.35
CA ARG A 104 2.99 6.77 -1.34
C ARG A 104 2.96 7.45 0.03
N CYS A 105 4.12 7.77 0.53
CA CYS A 105 4.42 8.15 1.91
C CYS A 105 3.72 9.43 2.40
N PHE A 106 3.09 10.21 1.52
CA PHE A 106 2.37 11.44 1.88
C PHE A 106 0.84 11.28 1.91
N ALA A 107 0.33 10.04 1.93
CA ALA A 107 -1.08 9.80 2.19
C ALA A 107 -1.43 10.24 3.61
N SER A 108 -2.41 11.13 3.77
CA SER A 108 -2.76 11.70 5.07
C SER A 108 -3.61 10.76 5.92
N ALA A 109 -3.64 10.97 7.24
CA ALA A 109 -4.48 10.19 8.16
C ALA A 109 -5.97 10.28 7.79
N GLU A 110 -6.43 11.45 7.34
CA GLU A 110 -7.81 11.69 6.91
C GLU A 110 -8.18 10.82 5.69
N LEU A 111 -7.21 10.54 4.79
CA LEU A 111 -7.46 9.63 3.67
C LEU A 111 -7.66 8.20 4.16
N PHE A 112 -6.88 7.73 5.14
CA PHE A 112 -7.09 6.41 5.77
C PHE A 112 -8.47 6.35 6.43
N GLU A 113 -8.88 7.38 7.17
CA GLU A 113 -10.19 7.47 7.80
C GLU A 113 -11.33 7.45 6.77
N ALA A 114 -11.20 8.22 5.69
CA ALA A 114 -12.21 8.27 4.64
C ALA A 114 -12.42 6.91 3.98
N VAL A 115 -11.32 6.20 3.65
CA VAL A 115 -11.38 4.86 3.06
C VAL A 115 -11.99 3.85 4.04
N ALA A 116 -11.56 3.88 5.31
CA ALA A 116 -12.09 2.99 6.34
C ALA A 116 -13.59 3.20 6.59
N ASN A 117 -14.05 4.45 6.65
CA ASN A 117 -15.46 4.79 6.84
C ASN A 117 -16.33 4.32 5.67
N ALA A 118 -15.84 4.43 4.44
CA ALA A 118 -16.57 4.00 3.25
C ALA A 118 -16.78 2.46 3.17
N LEU A 119 -15.97 1.66 3.89
CA LEU A 119 -16.17 0.21 4.00
C LEU A 119 -17.42 -0.19 4.80
N SER A 120 -18.09 0.76 5.47
CA SER A 120 -19.39 0.51 6.12
C SER A 120 -20.49 0.17 5.11
N THR A 121 -20.37 0.62 3.86
CA THR A 121 -21.37 0.44 2.80
C THR A 121 -20.85 -0.33 1.58
N SER A 122 -19.55 -0.71 1.58
CA SER A 122 -18.90 -1.35 0.44
C SER A 122 -17.93 -2.43 0.90
N ASP A 123 -17.74 -3.46 0.09
CA ASP A 123 -16.75 -4.52 0.38
C ASP A 123 -15.34 -4.12 -0.04
N VAL A 124 -15.22 -3.20 -1.01
CA VAL A 124 -13.98 -2.68 -1.57
C VAL A 124 -14.09 -1.16 -1.77
N VAL A 125 -13.07 -0.43 -1.36
CA VAL A 125 -12.96 1.03 -1.52
C VAL A 125 -11.59 1.39 -2.06
N ILE A 126 -11.54 2.12 -3.17
CA ILE A 126 -10.29 2.54 -3.81
C ILE A 126 -10.34 4.06 -4.00
N PRO A 127 -9.45 4.83 -3.36
CA PRO A 127 -9.32 6.24 -3.65
C PRO A 127 -8.75 6.43 -5.05
N VAL A 128 -9.28 7.41 -5.77
CA VAL A 128 -8.90 7.65 -7.17
C VAL A 128 -8.70 9.14 -7.45
N MET A 129 -7.85 9.43 -8.42
CA MET A 129 -7.66 10.78 -8.95
C MET A 129 -8.11 10.85 -10.42
N PRO A 130 -8.66 12.00 -10.89
CA PRO A 130 -8.95 12.19 -12.30
C PRO A 130 -7.66 12.17 -13.14
N VAL A 131 -7.76 11.70 -14.37
CA VAL A 131 -6.67 11.77 -15.35
C VAL A 131 -6.67 13.15 -15.99
N THR A 132 -5.59 13.91 -15.82
CA THR A 132 -5.43 15.27 -16.36
C THR A 132 -4.79 15.26 -17.74
N ASP A 133 -3.91 14.30 -18.02
CA ASP A 133 -3.18 14.21 -19.28
C ASP A 133 -4.00 13.49 -20.37
N THR A 134 -3.58 13.69 -21.64
CA THR A 134 -4.16 12.95 -22.77
C THR A 134 -3.61 11.52 -22.78
N VAL A 135 -4.50 10.53 -22.65
CA VAL A 135 -4.13 9.10 -22.67
C VAL A 135 -4.21 8.57 -24.09
N LYS A 136 -3.12 7.97 -24.56
CA LYS A 136 -3.02 7.32 -25.87
C LYS A 136 -2.99 5.80 -25.71
N ARG A 137 -3.82 5.11 -26.49
CA ARG A 137 -3.68 3.66 -26.68
C ARG A 137 -2.62 3.42 -27.75
N VAL A 138 -1.67 2.54 -27.44
CA VAL A 138 -0.53 2.29 -28.32
C VAL A 138 -0.32 0.79 -28.55
N SER A 139 0.34 0.45 -29.68
CA SER A 139 0.89 -0.87 -29.95
C SER A 139 2.35 -0.67 -30.35
N GLY A 140 3.29 -1.12 -29.50
CA GLY A 140 4.69 -0.79 -29.65
C GLY A 140 4.90 0.74 -29.68
N THR A 141 5.40 1.27 -30.80
CA THR A 141 5.62 2.72 -31.02
C THR A 141 4.46 3.41 -31.75
N GLU A 142 3.47 2.66 -32.24
CA GLU A 142 2.34 3.19 -33.00
C GLU A 142 1.20 3.65 -32.09
N VAL A 143 0.67 4.86 -32.33
CA VAL A 143 -0.50 5.39 -31.65
C VAL A 143 -1.78 4.89 -32.33
N LEU A 144 -2.57 4.06 -31.65
CA LEU A 144 -3.82 3.50 -32.16
C LEU A 144 -5.02 4.41 -31.94
N GLY A 145 -4.98 5.29 -30.92
CA GLY A 145 -6.10 6.18 -30.61
C GLY A 145 -5.92 6.97 -29.34
N THR A 146 -6.93 7.76 -29.01
CA THR A 146 -7.02 8.54 -27.78
C THR A 146 -8.14 7.98 -26.91
N GLU A 147 -7.86 7.70 -25.63
CA GLU A 147 -8.87 7.28 -24.68
C GLU A 147 -9.63 8.50 -24.13
N ASP A 148 -10.91 8.29 -23.87
CA ASP A 148 -11.69 9.32 -23.16
C ASP A 148 -11.30 9.34 -21.67
N ARG A 149 -10.46 10.31 -21.31
CA ARG A 149 -9.95 10.46 -19.94
C ARG A 149 -11.07 10.73 -18.90
N SER A 150 -12.26 11.18 -19.32
CA SER A 150 -13.38 11.39 -18.40
C SER A 150 -13.86 10.08 -17.76
N THR A 151 -13.66 8.95 -18.42
CA THR A 151 -13.99 7.59 -17.95
C THR A 151 -12.86 6.92 -17.17
N LEU A 152 -11.65 7.51 -17.16
CA LEU A 152 -10.47 6.94 -16.53
C LEU A 152 -10.18 7.58 -15.18
N ARG A 153 -9.58 6.81 -14.28
CA ARG A 153 -9.10 7.27 -12.97
C ARG A 153 -7.74 6.66 -12.67
N LEU A 154 -6.90 7.42 -11.94
CA LEU A 154 -5.63 6.93 -11.39
C LEU A 154 -5.88 6.35 -10.01
N SER A 155 -5.69 5.04 -9.85
CA SER A 155 -5.83 4.35 -8.57
C SER A 155 -4.77 4.79 -7.59
N GLN A 156 -5.19 5.04 -6.34
CA GLN A 156 -4.33 5.43 -5.24
C GLN A 156 -4.36 4.38 -4.11
N THR A 157 -3.60 4.61 -3.04
CA THR A 157 -3.66 3.85 -1.79
C THR A 157 -3.71 4.82 -0.60
N PRO A 158 -4.29 4.44 0.56
CA PRO A 158 -4.70 3.09 0.95
C PRO A 158 -5.93 2.58 0.19
N GLN A 159 -5.94 1.29 -0.15
CA GLN A 159 -7.10 0.58 -0.69
C GLN A 159 -7.75 -0.22 0.43
N GLY A 160 -9.05 -0.06 0.62
CA GLY A 160 -9.80 -0.68 1.70
C GLY A 160 -10.57 -1.91 1.24
N PHE A 161 -10.62 -2.93 2.10
CA PHE A 161 -11.32 -4.18 1.83
C PHE A 161 -11.96 -4.74 3.11
N LYS A 162 -13.07 -5.45 2.95
CA LYS A 162 -13.42 -6.49 3.92
C LYS A 162 -12.37 -7.60 3.80
N THR A 163 -11.73 -7.97 4.90
CA THR A 163 -10.58 -8.88 4.90
C THR A 163 -10.90 -10.21 4.20
N LYS A 164 -12.05 -10.81 4.51
CA LYS A 164 -12.50 -12.07 3.88
C LYS A 164 -12.73 -11.93 2.37
N ALA A 165 -13.20 -10.77 1.90
CA ALA A 165 -13.41 -10.53 0.47
C ALA A 165 -12.08 -10.48 -0.28
N LEU A 166 -11.07 -9.79 0.30
CA LEU A 166 -9.73 -9.75 -0.29
C LEU A 166 -9.06 -11.13 -0.27
N GLN A 167 -9.15 -11.88 0.84
CA GLN A 167 -8.61 -13.24 0.95
C GLN A 167 -9.20 -14.16 -0.13
N LYS A 168 -10.52 -14.11 -0.31
CA LYS A 168 -11.21 -14.89 -1.37
C LYS A 168 -10.71 -14.49 -2.76
N ALA A 169 -10.67 -13.19 -3.07
CA ALA A 169 -10.23 -12.71 -4.39
C ALA A 169 -8.79 -13.14 -4.71
N LEU A 170 -7.88 -13.08 -3.73
CA LEU A 170 -6.48 -13.52 -3.90
C LEU A 170 -6.39 -15.03 -4.11
N SER A 171 -7.17 -15.84 -3.39
CA SER A 171 -7.17 -17.30 -3.56
C SER A 171 -7.74 -17.77 -4.92
N GLU A 172 -8.58 -16.94 -5.55
CA GLU A 172 -9.18 -17.21 -6.87
C GLU A 172 -8.36 -16.58 -8.02
N ALA A 173 -7.43 -15.66 -7.71
CA ALA A 173 -6.56 -15.04 -8.71
C ALA A 173 -5.56 -16.07 -9.23
N THR A 174 -5.64 -16.43 -10.50
CA THR A 174 -4.57 -17.15 -11.18
C THR A 174 -3.38 -16.24 -11.37
N SER A 175 -2.22 -16.65 -10.85
CA SER A 175 -0.94 -15.97 -10.99
C SER A 175 -0.49 -15.88 -12.43
#